data_ee382dda227ad6fe787190911374c307
#
_entry.id   ee382dda227ad6fe787190911374c307
#
_cell.length_a   1.000
_cell.length_b   1.000
_cell.length_c   1.000
_cell.angle_alpha   90.00
_cell.angle_beta   90.00
_cell.angle_gamma   90.00
#
_symmetry.space_group_name_H-M   'P 1'
#
loop_
_entity.id
_entity.type
_entity.pdbx_description
1 polymer ?
#
loop_
_entity_poly.entity_id
_entity_poly.type
_entity_poly.pdbx_seq_one_letter_code
_entity_poly.pdbx_strand_id
1 'polypeptide(L)'
;MENLRELNLKLTAESLRKAIHKDIIIVQTIHSIDNLIAVISKLLSNLRERYGYYNSESMKIEDQKQLLNEIKKFKKGKVGIDLDKEDLDSVLDLVEVIEKLIDTKEKQEKYLETLMKKECPFLLETAGPLVGARLISLANDLKHLAELPSSTIQVLGAEKALFRHLKEGARAPKFGVIYNHESISKDKNRGKAARHLAAKISIAVKKDYFRKK
;
A
#
# COMPACT_ATOMS: atom_id res chain seq x y z
N MET A 1 24.96 -0.81 44.87
CA MET A 1 23.72 -0.07 44.54
C MET A 1 23.59 -0.06 43.03
N GLU A 2 22.68 -0.86 42.52
CA GLU A 2 22.35 -0.74 41.09
C GLU A 2 21.91 0.70 40.81
N ASN A 3 22.50 1.30 39.80
CA ASN A 3 22.23 2.69 39.48
C ASN A 3 20.76 2.77 39.06
N LEU A 4 19.95 3.59 39.69
CA LEU A 4 18.53 3.81 39.39
C LEU A 4 18.28 4.00 37.89
N ARG A 5 19.26 4.59 37.20
CA ARG A 5 19.24 4.76 35.74
C ARG A 5 19.29 3.42 35.00
N GLU A 6 20.11 2.47 35.44
CA GLU A 6 20.23 1.14 34.81
C GLU A 6 18.97 0.32 35.03
N LEU A 7 18.38 0.41 36.26
CA LEU A 7 17.11 -0.24 36.57
C LEU A 7 15.98 0.32 35.70
N ASN A 8 15.89 1.65 35.56
CA ASN A 8 14.88 2.29 34.71
C ASN A 8 15.05 1.91 33.25
N LEU A 9 16.28 1.83 32.75
CA LEU A 9 16.55 1.40 31.36
C LEU A 9 16.14 -0.07 31.13
N LYS A 10 16.41 -0.97 32.09
CA LYS A 10 15.98 -2.37 32.02
C LYS A 10 14.46 -2.49 32.01
N LEU A 11 13.77 -1.81 32.95
CA LEU A 11 12.31 -1.81 33.04
C LEU A 11 11.66 -1.22 31.77
N THR A 12 12.22 -0.12 31.26
CA THR A 12 11.73 0.49 30.01
C THR A 12 11.93 -0.45 28.81
N ALA A 13 13.10 -1.10 28.70
CA ALA A 13 13.37 -2.06 27.65
C ALA A 13 12.43 -3.27 27.69
N GLU A 14 12.13 -3.79 28.90
CA GLU A 14 11.16 -4.87 29.06
C GLU A 14 9.74 -4.43 28.72
N SER A 15 9.34 -3.25 29.14
CA SER A 15 8.03 -2.67 28.82
C SER A 15 7.89 -2.46 27.31
N LEU A 16 8.91 -1.94 26.64
CA LEU A 16 8.92 -1.79 25.17
C LEU A 16 8.83 -3.14 24.46
N ARG A 17 9.59 -4.16 24.89
CA ARG A 17 9.51 -5.51 24.32
C ARG A 17 8.12 -6.14 24.44
N LYS A 18 7.40 -5.85 25.53
CA LYS A 18 6.03 -6.31 25.74
C LYS A 18 5.00 -5.50 24.94
N ALA A 19 5.23 -4.21 24.75
CA ALA A 19 4.32 -3.31 24.05
C ALA A 19 4.47 -3.35 22.52
N ILE A 20 5.70 -3.59 22.02
CA ILE A 20 5.95 -3.65 20.57
C ILE A 20 5.62 -5.05 20.06
N HIS A 21 4.41 -5.18 19.52
CA HIS A 21 4.02 -6.35 18.76
C HIS A 21 4.57 -6.30 17.34
N LYS A 22 4.76 -7.46 16.70
CA LYS A 22 5.32 -7.56 15.33
C LYS A 22 4.40 -6.98 14.25
N ASP A 23 3.13 -6.75 14.54
CA ASP A 23 2.18 -6.06 13.68
C ASP A 23 2.56 -4.60 13.42
N ILE A 24 3.28 -3.93 14.35
CA ILE A 24 3.86 -2.60 14.11
C ILE A 24 4.78 -2.61 12.90
N ILE A 25 5.58 -3.68 12.72
CA ILE A 25 6.48 -3.81 11.56
C ILE A 25 5.66 -3.93 10.27
N ILE A 26 4.54 -4.66 10.30
CA ILE A 26 3.61 -4.75 9.16
C ILE A 26 3.08 -3.36 8.79
N VAL A 27 2.64 -2.59 9.81
CA VAL A 27 2.13 -1.22 9.62
C VAL A 27 3.19 -0.31 9.04
N GLN A 28 4.42 -0.33 9.56
CA GLN A 28 5.51 0.50 9.02
C GLN A 28 5.90 0.10 7.60
N THR A 29 5.91 -1.21 7.31
CA THR A 29 6.23 -1.71 5.97
C THR A 29 5.19 -1.29 4.95
N ILE A 30 3.88 -1.40 5.26
CA ILE A 30 2.83 -0.98 4.32
C ILE A 30 2.85 0.54 4.11
N HIS A 31 3.10 1.35 5.13
CA HIS A 31 3.29 2.80 4.97
C HIS A 31 4.46 3.12 4.03
N SER A 32 5.57 2.40 4.17
CA SER A 32 6.73 2.57 3.28
C SER A 32 6.39 2.19 1.84
N ILE A 33 5.64 1.11 1.61
CA ILE A 33 5.17 0.70 0.29
C ILE A 33 4.23 1.75 -0.31
N ASP A 34 3.26 2.25 0.46
CA ASP A 34 2.32 3.27 -0.02
C ASP A 34 3.03 4.60 -0.37
N ASN A 35 4.04 4.99 0.42
CA ASN A 35 4.89 6.13 0.11
C ASN A 35 5.69 5.91 -1.19
N LEU A 36 6.29 4.72 -1.37
CA LEU A 36 7.01 4.39 -2.61
C LEU A 36 6.07 4.45 -3.82
N ILE A 37 4.85 3.92 -3.72
CA ILE A 37 3.85 3.98 -4.79
C ILE A 37 3.52 5.44 -5.14
N ALA A 38 3.32 6.30 -4.15
CA ALA A 38 3.03 7.72 -4.36
C ALA A 38 4.19 8.46 -5.04
N VAL A 39 5.43 8.23 -4.58
CA VAL A 39 6.64 8.83 -5.16
C VAL A 39 6.86 8.35 -6.59
N ILE A 40 6.78 7.05 -6.85
CA ILE A 40 6.91 6.46 -8.19
C ILE A 40 5.86 7.07 -9.13
N SER A 41 4.59 7.14 -8.71
CA SER A 41 3.51 7.71 -9.53
C SER A 41 3.77 9.18 -9.89
N LYS A 42 4.25 9.97 -8.92
CA LYS A 42 4.58 11.38 -9.14
C LYS A 42 5.76 11.56 -10.10
N LEU A 43 6.82 10.79 -9.89
CA LEU A 43 8.02 10.85 -10.76
C LEU A 43 7.70 10.38 -12.18
N LEU A 44 6.89 9.32 -12.34
CA LEU A 44 6.44 8.86 -13.66
C LEU A 44 5.56 9.89 -14.35
N SER A 45 4.71 10.62 -13.63
CA SER A 45 3.93 11.72 -14.21
C SER A 45 4.82 12.83 -14.75
N ASN A 46 5.80 13.26 -13.96
CA ASN A 46 6.78 14.27 -14.37
C ASN A 46 7.62 13.80 -15.56
N LEU A 47 8.05 12.53 -15.53
CA LEU A 47 8.81 11.93 -16.62
C LEU A 47 8.01 11.86 -17.91
N ARG A 48 6.73 11.48 -17.85
CA ARG A 48 5.81 11.46 -18.99
C ARG A 48 5.64 12.84 -19.59
N GLU A 49 5.42 13.85 -18.77
CA GLU A 49 5.27 15.22 -19.24
C GLU A 49 6.55 15.69 -19.94
N ARG A 50 7.71 15.54 -19.29
CA ARG A 50 9.00 15.96 -19.83
C ARG A 50 9.36 15.26 -21.14
N TYR A 51 9.27 13.92 -21.17
CA TYR A 51 9.59 13.14 -22.37
C TYR A 51 8.50 13.26 -23.46
N GLY A 52 7.28 13.60 -23.08
CA GLY A 52 6.17 13.83 -24.00
C GLY A 52 6.41 14.98 -24.97
N TYR A 53 7.20 16.00 -24.58
CA TYR A 53 7.63 17.08 -25.48
C TYR A 53 8.57 16.59 -26.58
N TYR A 54 9.38 15.57 -26.33
CA TYR A 54 10.28 14.93 -27.29
C TYR A 54 9.58 13.84 -28.09
N ASN A 55 8.75 13.02 -27.45
CA ASN A 55 8.01 11.93 -28.07
C ASN A 55 6.57 11.87 -27.53
N SER A 56 5.64 12.51 -28.23
CA SER A 56 4.23 12.55 -27.84
C SER A 56 3.53 11.17 -27.90
N GLU A 57 4.07 10.22 -28.69
CA GLU A 57 3.50 8.88 -28.81
C GLU A 57 3.72 8.06 -27.52
N SER A 58 4.79 8.34 -26.77
CA SER A 58 5.10 7.66 -25.51
C SER A 58 4.06 7.92 -24.41
N MET A 59 3.32 9.02 -24.47
CA MET A 59 2.28 9.37 -23.51
C MET A 59 1.11 8.37 -23.49
N LYS A 60 0.93 7.59 -24.58
CA LYS A 60 -0.13 6.58 -24.72
C LYS A 60 0.20 5.27 -24.01
N ILE A 61 1.44 5.08 -23.56
CA ILE A 61 1.89 3.85 -22.91
C ILE A 61 1.44 3.87 -21.47
N GLU A 62 0.49 3.01 -21.11
CA GLU A 62 -0.02 2.90 -19.74
C GLU A 62 0.91 2.11 -18.82
N ASP A 63 1.52 1.05 -19.34
CA ASP A 63 2.42 0.20 -18.57
C ASP A 63 3.72 0.90 -18.21
N GLN A 64 4.04 0.90 -16.90
CA GLN A 64 5.20 1.62 -16.36
C GLN A 64 6.53 1.08 -16.89
N LYS A 65 6.68 -0.26 -16.94
CA LYS A 65 7.94 -0.88 -17.39
C LYS A 65 8.14 -0.70 -18.89
N GLN A 66 7.06 -0.78 -19.66
CA GLN A 66 7.12 -0.50 -21.12
C GLN A 66 7.49 0.95 -21.38
N LEU A 67 6.92 1.91 -20.64
CA LEU A 67 7.26 3.32 -20.76
C LEU A 67 8.76 3.57 -20.52
N LEU A 68 9.29 3.06 -19.40
CA LEU A 68 10.71 3.24 -19.06
C LEU A 68 11.62 2.64 -20.15
N ASN A 69 11.27 1.46 -20.68
CA ASN A 69 12.01 0.82 -21.76
C ASN A 69 11.96 1.61 -23.07
N GLU A 70 10.82 2.22 -23.43
CA GLU A 70 10.71 3.07 -24.61
C GLU A 70 11.52 4.37 -24.46
N ILE A 71 11.52 4.97 -23.29
CA ILE A 71 12.33 6.17 -23.02
C ILE A 71 13.83 5.87 -23.20
N LYS A 72 14.32 4.73 -22.73
CA LYS A 72 15.71 4.29 -22.90
C LYS A 72 16.15 4.13 -24.36
N LYS A 73 15.22 3.89 -25.27
CA LYS A 73 15.52 3.76 -26.71
C LYS A 73 15.77 5.10 -27.39
N PHE A 74 15.50 6.23 -26.74
CA PHE A 74 15.64 7.60 -27.28
C PHE A 74 15.02 7.81 -28.65
N LYS A 75 13.90 7.15 -28.91
CA LYS A 75 13.23 7.29 -30.19
C LYS A 75 12.47 8.61 -30.23
N LYS A 76 12.89 9.52 -31.14
CA LYS A 76 12.16 10.77 -31.38
C LYS A 76 10.77 10.46 -31.94
N GLY A 77 9.74 11.12 -31.45
CA GLY A 77 8.39 11.03 -31.97
C GLY A 77 8.25 11.76 -33.32
N LYS A 78 7.15 11.49 -34.02
CA LYS A 78 6.81 12.21 -35.25
C LYS A 78 6.60 13.70 -35.02
N VAL A 79 6.10 14.04 -33.87
CA VAL A 79 5.89 15.41 -33.39
C VAL A 79 6.59 15.56 -32.04
N GLY A 80 7.55 16.46 -31.97
CA GLY A 80 8.29 16.74 -30.75
C GLY A 80 9.43 17.72 -30.98
N ILE A 81 9.86 18.38 -29.90
CA ILE A 81 11.02 19.27 -29.91
C ILE A 81 12.31 18.45 -29.90
N ASP A 82 13.41 19.06 -30.37
CA ASP A 82 14.73 18.49 -30.17
C ASP A 82 15.18 18.75 -28.75
N LEU A 83 15.70 17.73 -28.08
CA LEU A 83 16.35 17.84 -26.77
C LEU A 83 17.86 17.67 -26.98
N ASP A 84 18.62 18.46 -26.26
CA ASP A 84 20.08 18.34 -26.24
C ASP A 84 20.50 17.07 -25.48
N LYS A 85 21.75 16.65 -25.67
CA LYS A 85 22.28 15.44 -25.06
C LYS A 85 22.20 15.50 -23.52
N GLU A 86 22.47 16.67 -22.94
CA GLU A 86 22.42 16.89 -21.49
C GLU A 86 20.99 16.74 -20.95
N ASP A 87 19.99 17.18 -21.70
CA ASP A 87 18.58 17.01 -21.36
C ASP A 87 18.16 15.53 -21.37
N LEU A 88 18.62 14.79 -22.38
CA LEU A 88 18.36 13.36 -22.50
C LEU A 88 19.05 12.56 -21.40
N ASP A 89 20.31 12.87 -21.06
CA ASP A 89 21.04 12.24 -19.97
C ASP A 89 20.32 12.49 -18.63
N SER A 90 19.84 13.71 -18.39
CA SER A 90 19.03 14.02 -17.19
C SER A 90 17.69 13.25 -17.12
N VAL A 91 17.09 12.91 -18.29
CA VAL A 91 15.90 12.04 -18.33
C VAL A 91 16.27 10.61 -17.98
N LEU A 92 17.43 10.11 -18.45
CA LEU A 92 17.91 8.76 -18.11
C LEU A 92 18.20 8.60 -16.63
N ASP A 93 18.83 9.58 -16.00
CA ASP A 93 19.10 9.57 -14.55
C ASP A 93 17.79 9.39 -13.77
N LEU A 94 16.74 10.10 -14.19
CA LEU A 94 15.41 9.95 -13.57
C LEU A 94 14.81 8.56 -13.80
N VAL A 95 14.99 8.00 -15.00
CA VAL A 95 14.55 6.62 -15.31
C VAL A 95 15.22 5.60 -14.41
N GLU A 96 16.54 5.71 -14.21
CA GLU A 96 17.28 4.81 -13.33
C GLU A 96 16.81 4.88 -11.87
N VAL A 97 16.54 6.08 -11.38
CA VAL A 97 16.00 6.28 -10.02
C VAL A 97 14.62 5.62 -9.89
N ILE A 98 13.74 5.81 -10.88
CA ILE A 98 12.40 5.22 -10.87
C ILE A 98 12.48 3.69 -10.88
N GLU A 99 13.36 3.10 -11.69
CA GLU A 99 13.57 1.65 -11.70
C GLU A 99 14.03 1.10 -10.35
N LYS A 100 15.01 1.76 -9.72
CA LYS A 100 15.47 1.40 -8.38
C LYS A 100 14.35 1.48 -7.33
N LEU A 101 13.47 2.47 -7.44
CA LEU A 101 12.31 2.60 -6.56
C LEU A 101 11.29 1.47 -6.79
N ILE A 102 11.04 1.10 -8.05
CA ILE A 102 10.16 -0.03 -8.41
C ILE A 102 10.71 -1.34 -7.84
N ASP A 103 12.00 -1.61 -8.03
CA ASP A 103 12.66 -2.81 -7.49
C ASP A 103 12.59 -2.84 -5.94
N THR A 104 12.81 -1.69 -5.32
CA THR A 104 12.72 -1.56 -3.85
C THR A 104 11.30 -1.84 -3.37
N LYS A 105 10.28 -1.30 -4.05
CA LYS A 105 8.87 -1.55 -3.77
C LYS A 105 8.56 -3.06 -3.86
N GLU A 106 8.98 -3.74 -4.93
CA GLU A 106 8.76 -5.17 -5.11
C GLU A 106 9.44 -6.02 -4.01
N LYS A 107 10.64 -5.63 -3.56
CA LYS A 107 11.33 -6.27 -2.43
C LYS A 107 10.55 -6.08 -1.12
N GLN A 108 10.02 -4.88 -0.87
CA GLN A 108 9.22 -4.59 0.32
C GLN A 108 7.89 -5.34 0.31
N GLU A 109 7.24 -5.50 -0.85
CA GLU A 109 6.02 -6.32 -0.99
C GLU A 109 6.27 -7.79 -0.66
N LYS A 110 7.37 -8.38 -1.15
CA LYS A 110 7.77 -9.76 -0.81
C LYS A 110 8.10 -9.92 0.67
N TYR A 111 8.77 -8.92 1.26
CA TYR A 111 9.05 -8.90 2.69
C TYR A 111 7.77 -8.84 3.51
N LEU A 112 6.83 -7.97 3.14
CA LEU A 112 5.52 -7.86 3.76
C LEU A 112 4.75 -9.19 3.73
N GLU A 113 4.73 -9.88 2.59
CA GLU A 113 4.10 -11.19 2.45
C GLU A 113 4.72 -12.21 3.41
N THR A 114 6.06 -12.23 3.54
CA THR A 114 6.77 -13.11 4.47
C THR A 114 6.42 -12.81 5.93
N LEU A 115 6.31 -11.53 6.29
CA LEU A 115 5.89 -11.11 7.63
C LEU A 115 4.45 -11.54 7.92
N MET A 116 3.54 -11.28 6.99
CA MET A 116 2.13 -11.65 7.16
C MET A 116 1.94 -13.16 7.22
N LYS A 117 2.71 -13.94 6.48
CA LYS A 117 2.66 -15.41 6.54
C LYS A 117 3.01 -15.93 7.94
N LYS A 118 3.91 -15.26 8.65
CA LYS A 118 4.28 -15.62 10.03
C LYS A 118 3.26 -15.14 11.05
N GLU A 119 2.81 -13.89 10.92
CA GLU A 119 2.03 -13.21 11.93
C GLU A 119 0.52 -13.38 11.77
N CYS A 120 0.00 -13.36 10.55
CA CYS A 120 -1.44 -13.40 10.26
C CYS A 120 -1.75 -14.17 8.96
N PRO A 121 -1.49 -15.51 8.92
CA PRO A 121 -1.65 -16.32 7.71
C PRO A 121 -3.10 -16.41 7.21
N PHE A 122 -4.10 -16.46 8.11
CA PHE A 122 -5.50 -16.52 7.69
C PHE A 122 -5.96 -15.20 7.06
N LEU A 123 -5.50 -14.07 7.58
CA LEU A 123 -5.76 -12.77 6.98
C LEU A 123 -5.05 -12.65 5.62
N LEU A 124 -3.80 -13.12 5.52
CA LEU A 124 -3.05 -13.14 4.27
C LEU A 124 -3.79 -13.94 3.19
N GLU A 125 -4.27 -15.14 3.52
CA GLU A 125 -5.02 -16.00 2.57
C GLU A 125 -6.33 -15.36 2.13
N THR A 126 -7.01 -14.64 3.03
CA THR A 126 -8.37 -14.09 2.78
C THR A 126 -8.33 -12.75 2.06
N ALA A 127 -7.41 -11.86 2.43
CA ALA A 127 -7.37 -10.46 1.97
C ALA A 127 -6.16 -10.14 1.09
N GLY A 128 -5.19 -11.05 1.01
CA GLY A 128 -3.91 -10.79 0.38
C GLY A 128 -2.98 -9.87 1.21
N PRO A 129 -1.71 -9.73 0.80
CA PRO A 129 -0.72 -9.02 1.62
C PRO A 129 -1.00 -7.52 1.74
N LEU A 130 -1.28 -6.84 0.63
CA LEU A 130 -1.46 -5.38 0.63
C LEU A 130 -2.76 -4.94 1.31
N VAL A 131 -3.88 -5.59 1.00
CA VAL A 131 -5.18 -5.23 1.60
C VAL A 131 -5.19 -5.60 3.07
N GLY A 132 -4.68 -6.78 3.43
CA GLY A 132 -4.59 -7.22 4.83
C GLY A 132 -3.73 -6.28 5.68
N ALA A 133 -2.53 -5.90 5.19
CA ALA A 133 -1.66 -4.98 5.91
C ALA A 133 -2.26 -3.57 6.04
N ARG A 134 -2.95 -3.06 5.02
CA ARG A 134 -3.66 -1.78 5.11
C ARG A 134 -4.80 -1.82 6.11
N LEU A 135 -5.52 -2.95 6.24
CA LEU A 135 -6.55 -3.10 7.26
C LEU A 135 -5.96 -3.06 8.67
N ILE A 136 -4.81 -3.74 8.91
CA ILE A 136 -4.09 -3.67 10.18
C ILE A 136 -3.64 -2.23 10.46
N SER A 137 -3.08 -1.55 9.47
CA SER A 137 -2.62 -0.16 9.57
C SER A 137 -3.75 0.81 9.93
N LEU A 138 -4.92 0.68 9.30
CA LEU A 138 -6.08 1.52 9.58
C LEU A 138 -6.72 1.24 10.94
N ALA A 139 -6.57 0.02 11.45
CA ALA A 139 -7.00 -0.36 12.79
C ALA A 139 -5.93 -0.11 13.87
N ASN A 140 -4.73 0.32 13.50
CA ASN A 140 -3.52 0.49 14.29
C ASN A 140 -2.83 -0.81 14.73
N ASP A 141 -3.56 -1.86 15.04
CA ASP A 141 -3.00 -3.17 15.41
C ASP A 141 -3.96 -4.33 15.03
N LEU A 142 -3.45 -5.56 15.12
CA LEU A 142 -4.21 -6.77 14.82
C LEU A 142 -5.31 -7.02 15.84
N LYS A 143 -5.08 -6.65 17.10
CA LYS A 143 -6.05 -6.80 18.20
C LYS A 143 -7.30 -5.97 17.92
N HIS A 144 -7.11 -4.69 17.69
CA HIS A 144 -8.21 -3.77 17.41
C HIS A 144 -8.97 -4.18 16.13
N LEU A 145 -8.25 -4.61 15.09
CA LEU A 145 -8.89 -5.15 13.89
C LEU A 145 -9.76 -6.37 14.18
N ALA A 146 -9.34 -7.25 15.11
CA ALA A 146 -10.13 -8.41 15.52
C ALA A 146 -11.38 -8.06 16.33
N GLU A 147 -11.37 -6.92 17.02
CA GLU A 147 -12.51 -6.41 17.78
C GLU A 147 -13.56 -5.73 16.89
N LEU A 148 -13.16 -5.25 15.70
CA LEU A 148 -14.07 -4.57 14.78
C LEU A 148 -15.15 -5.50 14.21
N PRO A 149 -16.41 -5.04 14.11
CA PRO A 149 -17.44 -5.76 13.41
C PRO A 149 -17.17 -5.76 11.89
N SER A 150 -17.64 -6.79 11.19
CA SER A 150 -17.46 -6.93 9.73
C SER A 150 -18.00 -5.75 8.93
N SER A 151 -19.06 -5.09 9.42
CA SER A 151 -19.62 -3.88 8.81
C SER A 151 -18.64 -2.69 8.84
N THR A 152 -17.86 -2.55 9.90
CA THR A 152 -16.81 -1.53 10.01
C THR A 152 -15.62 -1.89 9.11
N ILE A 153 -15.19 -3.16 9.11
CA ILE A 153 -14.13 -3.64 8.21
C ILE A 153 -14.49 -3.39 6.75
N GLN A 154 -15.78 -3.53 6.39
CA GLN A 154 -16.26 -3.28 5.02
C GLN A 154 -15.97 -1.86 4.54
N VAL A 155 -16.07 -0.86 5.39
CA VAL A 155 -15.95 0.57 5.04
C VAL A 155 -14.67 1.22 5.58
N LEU A 156 -13.81 0.45 6.21
CA LEU A 156 -12.54 0.94 6.75
C LEU A 156 -11.68 1.54 5.63
N GLY A 157 -11.16 2.76 5.85
CA GLY A 157 -10.48 3.57 4.82
C GLY A 157 -11.41 4.46 3.98
N ALA A 158 -12.72 4.44 4.23
CA ALA A 158 -13.71 5.32 3.60
C ALA A 158 -14.30 6.36 4.58
N GLU A 159 -13.54 6.74 5.62
CA GLU A 159 -14.01 7.58 6.71
C GLU A 159 -14.54 8.93 6.21
N LYS A 160 -13.84 9.57 5.26
CA LYS A 160 -14.27 10.86 4.68
C LYS A 160 -15.63 10.75 3.98
N ALA A 161 -15.88 9.65 3.28
CA ALA A 161 -17.16 9.41 2.61
C ALA A 161 -18.27 9.07 3.64
N LEU A 162 -17.92 8.34 4.70
CA LEU A 162 -18.82 8.04 5.80
C LEU A 162 -19.23 9.33 6.56
N PHE A 163 -18.28 10.19 6.87
CA PHE A 163 -18.57 11.49 7.51
C PHE A 163 -19.46 12.38 6.64
N ARG A 164 -19.24 12.42 5.33
CA ARG A 164 -20.14 13.12 4.40
C ARG A 164 -21.54 12.56 4.42
N HIS A 165 -21.66 11.22 4.44
CA HIS A 165 -22.98 10.59 4.56
C HIS A 165 -23.71 11.03 5.83
N LEU A 166 -23.01 11.00 6.98
CA LEU A 166 -23.61 11.35 8.28
C LEU A 166 -23.96 12.84 8.42
N LYS A 167 -23.15 13.74 7.83
CA LYS A 167 -23.36 15.20 7.97
C LYS A 167 -24.24 15.78 6.89
N GLU A 168 -24.12 15.30 5.66
CA GLU A 168 -24.70 15.94 4.48
C GLU A 168 -25.77 15.06 3.80
N GLY A 169 -26.07 13.86 4.34
CA GLY A 169 -27.00 12.93 3.72
C GLY A 169 -26.51 12.35 2.38
N ALA A 170 -25.22 12.47 2.06
CA ALA A 170 -24.62 11.85 0.87
C ALA A 170 -24.81 10.32 0.87
N ARG A 171 -24.61 9.66 -0.28
CA ARG A 171 -24.71 8.20 -0.34
C ARG A 171 -23.67 7.53 0.57
N ALA A 172 -24.11 6.56 1.39
CA ALA A 172 -23.23 5.78 2.25
C ALA A 172 -22.18 5.03 1.42
N PRO A 173 -20.90 4.99 1.87
CA PRO A 173 -19.87 4.22 1.21
C PRO A 173 -20.22 2.72 1.28
N LYS A 174 -20.08 2.01 0.15
CA LYS A 174 -20.36 0.57 0.06
C LYS A 174 -19.15 -0.28 0.45
N PHE A 175 -17.96 0.27 0.36
CA PHE A 175 -16.68 -0.38 0.64
C PHE A 175 -15.58 0.67 0.87
N GLY A 176 -14.56 0.28 1.64
CA GLY A 176 -13.34 1.04 1.89
C GLY A 176 -12.14 0.43 1.16
N VAL A 177 -11.02 0.24 1.88
CA VAL A 177 -9.76 -0.28 1.34
C VAL A 177 -9.88 -1.68 0.72
N ILE A 178 -10.85 -2.48 1.16
CA ILE A 178 -11.12 -3.81 0.61
C ILE A 178 -11.53 -3.79 -0.88
N TYR A 179 -11.91 -2.63 -1.45
CA TYR A 179 -12.20 -2.48 -2.87
C TYR A 179 -11.04 -2.91 -3.77
N ASN A 180 -9.81 -2.77 -3.29
CA ASN A 180 -8.61 -3.15 -4.03
C ASN A 180 -8.41 -4.68 -4.14
N HIS A 181 -9.26 -5.46 -3.49
CA HIS A 181 -9.23 -6.92 -3.61
C HIS A 181 -9.90 -7.37 -4.91
N GLU A 182 -9.27 -8.34 -5.61
CA GLU A 182 -9.74 -8.82 -6.92
C GLU A 182 -11.18 -9.33 -6.93
N SER A 183 -11.62 -9.99 -5.86
CA SER A 183 -12.99 -10.50 -5.75
C SER A 183 -14.06 -9.42 -5.77
N ILE A 184 -13.70 -8.17 -5.46
CA ILE A 184 -14.63 -7.04 -5.49
C ILE A 184 -14.51 -6.28 -6.80
N SER A 185 -13.29 -6.01 -7.26
CA SER A 185 -13.05 -5.23 -8.47
C SER A 185 -13.64 -5.88 -9.72
N LYS A 186 -13.62 -7.22 -9.78
CA LYS A 186 -14.13 -8.03 -10.90
C LYS A 186 -15.62 -8.41 -10.79
N ASP A 187 -16.28 -8.23 -9.62
CA ASP A 187 -17.66 -8.62 -9.40
C ASP A 187 -18.65 -7.57 -9.95
N LYS A 188 -19.73 -8.03 -10.61
CA LYS A 188 -20.83 -7.16 -11.06
C LYS A 188 -21.57 -6.53 -9.88
N ASN A 189 -21.73 -7.25 -8.77
CA ASN A 189 -22.37 -6.78 -7.55
C ASN A 189 -21.36 -6.50 -6.43
N ARG A 190 -20.52 -5.49 -6.64
CA ARG A 190 -19.42 -5.10 -5.75
C ARG A 190 -19.83 -4.95 -4.28
N GLY A 191 -21.02 -4.44 -4.01
CA GLY A 191 -21.50 -4.25 -2.62
C GLY A 191 -21.79 -5.56 -1.90
N LYS A 192 -22.30 -6.58 -2.60
CA LYS A 192 -22.51 -7.93 -2.05
C LYS A 192 -21.17 -8.63 -1.85
N ALA A 193 -20.27 -8.56 -2.83
CA ALA A 193 -18.92 -9.11 -2.73
C ALA A 193 -18.14 -8.51 -1.56
N ALA A 194 -18.20 -7.18 -1.37
CA ALA A 194 -17.55 -6.50 -0.25
C ALA A 194 -18.06 -6.98 1.11
N ARG A 195 -19.36 -7.17 1.26
CA ARG A 195 -19.96 -7.69 2.50
C ARG A 195 -19.48 -9.12 2.81
N HIS A 196 -19.45 -9.99 1.80
CA HIS A 196 -18.94 -11.34 1.96
C HIS A 196 -17.47 -11.39 2.30
N LEU A 197 -16.66 -10.58 1.62
CA LEU A 197 -15.22 -10.51 1.90
C LEU A 197 -14.97 -9.96 3.31
N ALA A 198 -15.64 -8.89 3.72
CA ALA A 198 -15.52 -8.32 5.07
C ALA A 198 -15.89 -9.33 6.17
N ALA A 199 -16.92 -10.15 5.97
CA ALA A 199 -17.26 -11.22 6.90
C ALA A 199 -16.16 -12.29 7.00
N LYS A 200 -15.60 -12.73 5.87
CA LYS A 200 -14.46 -13.67 5.84
C LYS A 200 -13.24 -13.09 6.53
N ILE A 201 -12.90 -11.82 6.25
CA ILE A 201 -11.78 -11.12 6.88
C ILE A 201 -11.98 -11.06 8.40
N SER A 202 -13.17 -10.69 8.89
CA SER A 202 -13.46 -10.65 10.33
C SER A 202 -13.20 -11.99 11.02
N ILE A 203 -13.55 -13.10 10.38
CA ILE A 203 -13.29 -14.45 10.90
C ILE A 203 -11.79 -14.77 10.86
N ALA A 204 -11.12 -14.46 9.75
CA ALA A 204 -9.69 -14.70 9.56
C ALA A 204 -8.84 -13.97 10.60
N VAL A 205 -9.11 -12.69 10.80
CA VAL A 205 -8.39 -11.85 11.79
C VAL A 205 -8.56 -12.39 13.21
N LYS A 206 -9.79 -12.81 13.59
CA LYS A 206 -10.05 -13.42 14.90
C LYS A 206 -9.28 -14.72 15.07
N LYS A 207 -9.23 -15.58 14.03
CA LYS A 207 -8.42 -16.80 14.05
C LYS A 207 -6.94 -16.49 14.26
N ASP A 208 -6.38 -15.51 13.53
CA ASP A 208 -4.98 -15.11 13.69
C ASP A 208 -4.67 -14.55 15.08
N TYR A 209 -5.57 -13.72 15.63
CA TYR A 209 -5.40 -13.13 16.96
C TYR A 209 -5.44 -14.18 18.07
N PHE A 210 -6.45 -15.08 18.05
CA PHE A 210 -6.61 -16.08 19.09
C PHE A 210 -5.62 -17.26 18.99
N ARG A 211 -5.05 -17.50 17.80
CA ARG A 211 -3.96 -18.47 17.64
C ARG A 211 -2.69 -18.08 18.41
N LYS A 212 -2.48 -16.79 18.65
CA LYS A 212 -1.30 -16.27 19.34
C LYS A 212 -1.45 -16.21 20.87
N LYS A 213 -2.64 -16.45 21.39
CA LYS A 213 -2.90 -16.59 22.82
C LYS A 213 -2.77 -18.02 23.28
#